data_b04fc684f65108b7c03080c1badf4ffd
#
_entry.id   b04fc684f65108b7c03080c1badf4ffd
#
_cell.length_a   1.000
_cell.length_b   1.000
_cell.length_c   1.000
_cell.angle_alpha   90.00
_cell.angle_beta   90.00
_cell.angle_gamma   90.00
#
_symmetry.space_group_name_H-M   'P 1'
#
loop_
_entity.id
_entity.type
_entity.pdbx_description
1 polymer ?
#
loop_
_entity_poly.entity_id
_entity_poly.type
_entity_poly.pdbx_seq_one_letter_code
_entity_poly.pdbx_strand_id
1 'polypeptide(L)'
;MTPVPGRPARLFTESQPLPTTTGLSFMKKRYSIPQWILLGLVVALVALHFALPLLVRDYLNDKLARMGDYRGHIADVDLAWWRGAYKINDLRIVKVDGKVPLPFVEAPLIDLAVSWKALWNERAVVAEVVFEKPVVNFVDGKNQQSSQTGQGTNWREQLTKLLPITLNEVQVVEGVVHFHNLTSTPPVDLQATQVNASIYNLTNVSDEQGERVARFEGTAQLLGHAPLESSASFDPLQDFQEFELKLRATDIDLTQLNDFSAAYGKFDFKAGSGDLVIEASAADGQLSGYIKPLLRNVEVFDWQQDIANQDKGLLRGLWEALVGGGETLLKNQRKDQFATRVALSGNVRQQNVSAFQAFLAILRNAFVEAFTTQFENPANQREPVKE
;
A
#
# COMPACT_ATOMS: atom_id res chain seq x y z
N MET A 1 101.75 64.30 12.67
CA MET A 1 101.85 65.75 12.95
C MET A 1 100.55 66.24 13.43
N THR A 2 100.57 66.61 14.66
CA THR A 2 99.55 67.41 15.47
C THR A 2 99.30 68.75 14.76
N PRO A 3 98.30 69.62 15.20
CA PRO A 3 97.48 69.59 16.41
C PRO A 3 95.98 69.98 16.26
N VAL A 4 95.24 69.73 17.31
CA VAL A 4 94.14 70.38 18.04
C VAL A 4 94.17 71.94 17.93
N PRO A 5 93.17 72.79 18.28
CA PRO A 5 91.98 72.61 19.19
C PRO A 5 90.67 73.37 18.81
N GLY A 6 89.60 73.23 19.71
CA GLY A 6 88.67 74.31 19.89
C GLY A 6 87.25 73.97 20.31
N ARG A 7 86.97 74.03 21.60
CA ARG A 7 85.66 74.23 22.30
C ARG A 7 85.15 75.66 22.04
N PRO A 8 83.90 76.01 22.35
CA PRO A 8 83.10 75.62 23.52
C PRO A 8 81.56 75.51 23.36
N ALA A 9 80.95 75.11 24.46
CA ALA A 9 79.54 74.84 24.76
C ALA A 9 78.57 76.01 24.54
N ARG A 10 77.34 75.72 24.26
CA ARG A 10 76.17 76.46 24.77
C ARG A 10 75.03 75.54 25.11
N LEU A 11 74.58 75.55 26.33
CA LEU A 11 73.36 75.05 26.89
C LEU A 11 72.16 75.77 26.29
N PHE A 12 71.20 75.08 25.79
CA PHE A 12 69.82 75.55 25.70
C PHE A 12 68.91 74.46 26.21
N THR A 13 68.29 74.76 27.31
CA THR A 13 67.15 74.07 27.91
C THR A 13 65.95 74.23 26.98
N GLU A 14 65.44 73.19 26.45
CA GLU A 14 64.16 73.16 25.77
C GLU A 14 63.19 72.26 26.51
N SER A 15 62.11 72.83 26.98
CA SER A 15 61.03 72.24 27.75
C SER A 15 60.28 71.24 26.91
N GLN A 16 60.18 70.01 27.38
CA GLN A 16 59.32 68.98 26.78
C GLN A 16 57.85 69.34 27.04
N PRO A 17 56.98 69.31 26.03
CA PRO A 17 55.52 69.32 26.24
C PRO A 17 55.03 67.98 26.72
N LEU A 18 54.11 67.97 27.70
CA LEU A 18 53.39 66.87 28.27
C LEU A 18 52.65 66.07 27.21
N PRO A 19 52.52 64.74 27.36
CA PRO A 19 51.78 63.88 26.40
C PRO A 19 50.30 64.20 26.50
N THR A 20 49.73 64.65 25.41
CA THR A 20 48.29 64.78 25.17
C THR A 20 47.60 63.41 25.27
N THR A 21 46.61 63.36 26.13
CA THR A 21 45.68 62.26 26.30
C THR A 21 45.21 61.70 24.96
N THR A 22 45.60 60.47 24.68
CA THR A 22 45.10 59.70 23.56
C THR A 22 43.61 59.41 23.79
N GLY A 23 42.77 60.12 23.03
CA GLY A 23 41.35 59.87 23.04
C GLY A 23 41.07 58.36 22.56
N LEU A 24 40.36 57.68 23.42
CA LEU A 24 39.78 56.35 23.06
C LEU A 24 38.89 56.57 21.87
N SER A 25 39.43 56.30 20.69
CA SER A 25 38.64 56.17 19.47
C SER A 25 37.78 54.91 19.61
N PHE A 26 36.50 55.09 19.97
CA PHE A 26 35.49 54.07 19.78
C PHE A 26 35.41 53.79 18.28
N MET A 27 36.08 52.69 17.82
CA MET A 27 35.85 52.12 16.51
C MET A 27 34.36 51.71 16.44
N LYS A 28 33.53 52.59 15.90
CA LYS A 28 32.21 52.21 15.38
C LYS A 28 32.45 51.14 14.35
N LYS A 29 32.25 49.83 14.74
CA LYS A 29 32.21 48.69 13.83
C LYS A 29 31.11 49.01 12.79
N ARG A 30 31.49 49.53 11.66
CA ARG A 30 30.61 49.63 10.50
C ARG A 30 30.38 48.18 10.02
N TYR A 31 29.30 47.59 10.49
CA TYR A 31 28.81 46.37 9.88
C TYR A 31 28.54 46.71 8.43
N SER A 32 29.33 46.16 7.53
CA SER A 32 29.20 46.44 6.12
C SER A 32 27.82 45.93 5.65
N ILE A 33 27.19 46.61 4.70
CA ILE A 33 25.91 46.21 4.07
C ILE A 33 25.80 44.71 3.81
N PRO A 34 26.87 43.98 3.35
CA PRO A 34 26.84 42.52 3.16
C PRO A 34 26.60 41.74 4.46
N GLN A 35 26.97 42.22 5.66
CA GLN A 35 26.72 41.51 6.91
C GLN A 35 25.23 41.55 7.31
N TRP A 36 24.55 42.65 7.05
CA TRP A 36 23.11 42.76 7.29
C TRP A 36 22.31 41.94 6.28
N ILE A 37 22.77 41.88 5.03
CA ILE A 37 22.17 40.99 3.99
C ILE A 37 22.35 39.53 4.39
N LEU A 38 23.54 39.13 4.84
CA LEU A 38 23.79 37.76 5.31
C LEU A 38 22.93 37.40 6.52
N LEU A 39 22.84 38.31 7.50
CA LEU A 39 21.97 38.11 8.66
C LEU A 39 20.49 37.98 8.23
N GLY A 40 20.02 38.84 7.35
CA GLY A 40 18.67 38.79 6.80
C GLY A 40 18.39 37.47 6.06
N LEU A 41 19.36 36.97 5.26
CA LEU A 41 19.27 35.70 4.61
C LEU A 41 19.17 34.53 5.61
N VAL A 42 20.02 34.53 6.64
CA VAL A 42 19.97 33.49 7.69
C VAL A 42 18.62 33.50 8.42
N VAL A 43 18.12 34.67 8.80
CA VAL A 43 16.81 34.80 9.44
C VAL A 43 15.69 34.30 8.50
N ALA A 44 15.74 34.65 7.22
CA ALA A 44 14.77 34.17 6.22
C ALA A 44 14.83 32.67 6.05
N LEU A 45 16.02 32.05 5.99
CA LEU A 45 16.18 30.59 5.91
C LEU A 45 15.65 29.88 7.17
N VAL A 46 15.90 30.46 8.36
CA VAL A 46 15.37 29.92 9.61
C VAL A 46 13.84 30.05 9.65
N ALA A 47 13.29 31.18 9.27
CA ALA A 47 11.84 31.37 9.18
C ALA A 47 11.20 30.40 8.17
N LEU A 48 11.81 30.22 7.00
CA LEU A 48 11.37 29.29 5.99
C LEU A 48 11.43 27.84 6.50
N HIS A 49 12.48 27.47 7.23
CA HIS A 49 12.61 26.13 7.81
C HIS A 49 11.44 25.77 8.73
N PHE A 50 10.95 26.70 9.55
CA PHE A 50 9.81 26.46 10.43
C PHE A 50 8.45 26.64 9.73
N ALA A 51 8.35 27.50 8.74
CA ALA A 51 7.09 27.76 8.04
C ALA A 51 6.78 26.71 6.96
N LEU A 52 7.81 26.19 6.28
CA LEU A 52 7.62 25.27 5.14
C LEU A 52 6.88 23.98 5.50
N PRO A 53 7.17 23.28 6.62
CA PRO A 53 6.41 22.09 7.01
C PRO A 53 4.91 22.37 7.16
N LEU A 54 4.55 23.47 7.79
CA LEU A 54 3.16 23.87 8.00
C LEU A 54 2.46 24.16 6.67
N LEU A 55 3.11 24.85 5.76
CA LEU A 55 2.56 25.15 4.43
C LEU A 55 2.35 23.87 3.60
N VAL A 56 3.31 22.94 3.65
CA VAL A 56 3.21 21.64 2.97
C VAL A 56 2.10 20.80 3.58
N ARG A 57 2.03 20.72 4.90
CA ARG A 57 0.95 20.01 5.61
C ARG A 57 -0.43 20.53 5.21
N ASP A 58 -0.61 21.86 5.25
CA ASP A 58 -1.90 22.48 4.95
C ASP A 58 -2.27 22.28 3.46
N TYR A 59 -1.29 22.36 2.55
CA TYR A 59 -1.48 22.05 1.14
C TYR A 59 -1.91 20.60 0.92
N LEU A 60 -1.22 19.63 1.56
CA LEU A 60 -1.56 18.21 1.45
C LEU A 60 -2.94 17.93 2.05
N ASN A 61 -3.26 18.51 3.20
CA ASN A 61 -4.58 18.36 3.83
C ASN A 61 -5.71 18.93 2.95
N ASP A 62 -5.49 20.06 2.26
CA ASP A 62 -6.47 20.60 1.31
C ASP A 62 -6.72 19.65 0.12
N LYS A 63 -5.69 18.99 -0.38
CA LYS A 63 -5.82 17.97 -1.43
C LYS A 63 -6.49 16.71 -0.93
N LEU A 64 -6.07 16.20 0.23
CA LEU A 64 -6.63 15.01 0.86
C LEU A 64 -8.10 15.18 1.28
N ALA A 65 -8.53 16.40 1.58
CA ALA A 65 -9.93 16.68 1.92
C ALA A 65 -10.89 16.47 0.74
N ARG A 66 -10.39 16.43 -0.50
CA ARG A 66 -11.17 16.40 -1.75
C ARG A 66 -10.80 15.21 -2.64
N MET A 67 -10.97 13.98 -2.14
CA MET A 67 -10.61 12.74 -2.82
C MET A 67 -11.84 11.95 -3.31
N GLY A 68 -12.90 12.62 -3.75
CA GLY A 68 -14.13 11.92 -4.16
C GLY A 68 -14.91 11.37 -2.98
N ASP A 69 -15.16 10.05 -2.97
CA ASP A 69 -15.89 9.37 -1.89
C ASP A 69 -15.08 9.23 -0.59
N TYR A 70 -13.83 9.64 -0.61
CA TYR A 70 -12.93 9.59 0.55
C TYR A 70 -12.39 10.97 0.89
N ARG A 71 -11.98 11.14 2.12
CA ARG A 71 -11.21 12.28 2.60
C ARG A 71 -10.06 11.80 3.46
N GLY A 72 -8.92 12.44 3.30
CA GLY A 72 -7.74 12.15 4.09
C GLY A 72 -7.36 13.34 4.98
N HIS A 73 -6.52 13.04 5.95
CA HIS A 73 -5.89 14.01 6.83
C HIS A 73 -4.53 13.50 7.27
N ILE A 74 -3.57 14.39 7.40
CA ILE A 74 -2.26 14.13 8.00
C ILE A 74 -2.05 15.06 9.18
N ALA A 75 -1.40 14.55 10.24
CA ALA A 75 -1.16 15.34 11.44
C ALA A 75 -0.03 16.33 11.26
N ASP A 76 1.09 15.88 10.71
CA ASP A 76 2.29 16.70 10.57
C ASP A 76 3.17 16.28 9.39
N VAL A 77 4.11 17.16 9.02
CA VAL A 77 5.13 16.95 7.99
C VAL A 77 6.48 17.38 8.50
N ASP A 78 7.44 16.47 8.53
CA ASP A 78 8.83 16.76 8.85
C ASP A 78 9.64 16.89 7.55
N LEU A 79 10.23 18.04 7.34
CA LEU A 79 11.01 18.33 6.14
C LEU A 79 12.51 18.32 6.41
N ALA A 80 13.23 17.44 5.73
CA ALA A 80 14.69 17.46 5.67
C ALA A 80 15.14 17.91 4.26
N TRP A 81 14.76 19.14 3.90
CA TRP A 81 14.94 19.71 2.55
C TRP A 81 16.38 19.65 2.03
N TRP A 82 17.39 19.72 2.94
CA TRP A 82 18.81 19.57 2.56
C TRP A 82 19.18 18.14 2.13
N ARG A 83 18.37 17.13 2.52
CA ARG A 83 18.53 15.73 2.11
C ARG A 83 17.57 15.33 1.01
N GLY A 84 16.64 16.20 0.63
CA GLY A 84 15.56 15.86 -0.30
C GLY A 84 14.58 14.83 0.27
N ALA A 85 14.43 14.79 1.59
CA ALA A 85 13.57 13.84 2.26
C ALA A 85 12.50 14.57 3.06
N TYR A 86 11.31 14.01 3.15
CA TYR A 86 10.28 14.45 4.07
C TYR A 86 9.47 13.26 4.60
N LYS A 87 8.96 13.42 5.81
CA LYS A 87 8.13 12.43 6.48
C LYS A 87 6.74 12.99 6.66
N ILE A 88 5.75 12.15 6.42
CA ILE A 88 4.35 12.44 6.73
C ILE A 88 3.96 11.58 7.91
N ASN A 89 3.42 12.22 8.93
CA ASN A 89 2.99 11.57 10.15
C ASN A 89 1.47 11.46 10.20
N ASP A 90 0.98 10.29 10.62
CA ASP A 90 -0.43 9.98 10.89
C ASP A 90 -1.38 10.29 9.72
N LEU A 91 -1.11 9.71 8.55
CA LEU A 91 -2.08 9.72 7.47
C LEU A 91 -3.30 8.89 7.87
N ARG A 92 -4.49 9.47 7.74
CA ARG A 92 -5.76 8.79 7.91
C ARG A 92 -6.71 9.12 6.77
N ILE A 93 -7.22 8.09 6.09
CA ILE A 93 -8.20 8.22 5.00
C ILE A 93 -9.50 7.54 5.43
N VAL A 94 -10.61 8.25 5.36
CA VAL A 94 -11.94 7.76 5.75
C VAL A 94 -12.94 7.97 4.62
N LYS A 95 -13.97 7.13 4.57
CA LYS A 95 -15.08 7.30 3.64
C LYS A 95 -15.99 8.45 4.07
N VAL A 96 -16.39 9.31 3.13
CA VAL A 96 -17.15 10.54 3.43
C VAL A 96 -18.56 10.24 3.92
N ASP A 97 -19.24 9.24 3.36
CA ASP A 97 -20.62 8.89 3.68
C ASP A 97 -20.84 8.35 5.11
N GLY A 98 -19.79 8.16 5.89
CA GLY A 98 -19.81 7.97 7.34
C GLY A 98 -20.49 6.71 7.88
N LYS A 99 -20.91 5.79 7.03
CA LYS A 99 -21.58 4.54 7.46
C LYS A 99 -20.60 3.40 7.77
N VAL A 100 -19.33 3.55 7.37
CA VAL A 100 -18.26 2.63 7.73
C VAL A 100 -17.49 3.22 8.92
N PRO A 101 -17.47 2.56 10.08
CA PRO A 101 -16.85 3.11 11.29
C PRO A 101 -15.31 3.02 11.29
N LEU A 102 -14.74 2.30 10.33
CA LEU A 102 -13.29 2.07 10.21
C LEU A 102 -12.68 3.00 9.17
N PRO A 103 -11.48 3.52 9.38
CA PRO A 103 -10.72 4.22 8.34
C PRO A 103 -10.38 3.27 7.20
N PHE A 104 -10.31 3.78 5.97
CA PHE A 104 -9.90 2.97 4.82
C PHE A 104 -8.39 2.69 4.87
N VAL A 105 -7.59 3.74 5.11
CA VAL A 105 -6.14 3.64 5.23
C VAL A 105 -5.70 4.45 6.44
N GLU A 106 -4.84 3.87 7.24
CA GLU A 106 -4.05 4.54 8.27
C GLU A 106 -2.58 4.24 8.03
N ALA A 107 -1.74 5.27 8.06
CA ALA A 107 -0.28 5.11 7.98
C ALA A 107 0.37 6.01 9.02
N PRO A 108 0.93 5.43 10.09
CA PRO A 108 1.58 6.21 11.15
C PRO A 108 2.76 7.03 10.64
N LEU A 109 3.51 6.46 9.69
CA LEU A 109 4.66 7.12 9.10
C LEU A 109 4.77 6.78 7.61
N ILE A 110 4.97 7.81 6.79
CA ILE A 110 5.35 7.70 5.39
C ILE A 110 6.66 8.45 5.21
N ASP A 111 7.72 7.75 4.83
CA ASP A 111 9.02 8.35 4.52
C ASP A 111 9.15 8.52 3.00
N LEU A 112 9.43 9.72 2.56
CA LEU A 112 9.65 10.04 1.16
C LEU A 112 11.07 10.55 0.97
N ALA A 113 11.82 9.90 0.09
CA ALA A 113 13.16 10.31 -0.29
C ALA A 113 13.21 10.66 -1.77
N VAL A 114 13.76 11.83 -2.08
CA VAL A 114 13.98 12.30 -3.44
C VAL A 114 15.46 12.16 -3.80
N SER A 115 15.75 11.52 -4.91
CA SER A 115 17.13 11.39 -5.39
C SER A 115 17.64 12.68 -6.02
N TRP A 116 18.44 13.45 -5.27
CA TRP A 116 19.14 14.63 -5.80
C TRP A 116 20.04 14.29 -6.99
N LYS A 117 20.62 13.09 -7.03
CA LYS A 117 21.46 12.63 -8.13
C LYS A 117 20.65 12.50 -9.42
N ALA A 118 19.46 11.94 -9.37
CA ALA A 118 18.56 11.84 -10.50
C ALA A 118 18.09 13.23 -10.96
N LEU A 119 17.81 14.13 -10.03
CA LEU A 119 17.41 15.51 -10.34
C LEU A 119 18.49 16.26 -11.12
N TRP A 120 19.76 16.14 -10.71
CA TRP A 120 20.87 16.84 -11.36
C TRP A 120 21.32 16.21 -12.68
N ASN A 121 21.36 14.86 -12.74
CA ASN A 121 21.91 14.14 -13.89
C ASN A 121 20.86 13.83 -14.96
N GLU A 122 19.65 13.46 -14.52
CA GLU A 122 18.60 12.93 -15.41
C GLU A 122 17.46 13.91 -15.62
N ARG A 123 17.47 15.04 -14.90
CA ARG A 123 16.36 16.01 -14.83
C ARG A 123 15.01 15.37 -14.48
N ALA A 124 15.05 14.19 -13.85
CA ALA A 124 13.92 13.46 -13.35
C ALA A 124 13.88 13.54 -11.84
N VAL A 125 12.72 13.82 -11.28
CA VAL A 125 12.47 13.72 -9.84
C VAL A 125 12.07 12.28 -9.56
N VAL A 126 13.00 11.48 -9.07
CA VAL A 126 12.77 10.09 -8.69
C VAL A 126 12.58 10.04 -7.19
N ALA A 127 11.48 9.48 -6.75
CA ALA A 127 11.19 9.32 -5.33
C ALA A 127 10.99 7.85 -4.96
N GLU A 128 11.46 7.54 -3.77
CA GLU A 128 11.16 6.32 -3.04
C GLU A 128 10.18 6.68 -1.91
N VAL A 129 9.15 5.88 -1.74
CA VAL A 129 8.13 6.08 -0.70
C VAL A 129 8.04 4.82 0.13
N VAL A 130 8.24 4.95 1.44
CA VAL A 130 8.13 3.84 2.40
C VAL A 130 6.96 4.11 3.34
N PHE A 131 5.99 3.21 3.35
CA PHE A 131 4.90 3.19 4.31
C PHE A 131 5.28 2.27 5.46
N GLU A 132 5.43 2.82 6.66
CA GLU A 132 5.72 2.04 7.86
C GLU A 132 4.42 1.70 8.59
N LYS A 133 4.18 0.41 8.77
CA LYS A 133 3.03 -0.15 9.51
C LYS A 133 1.66 0.39 9.06
N PRO A 134 1.42 0.51 7.75
CA PRO A 134 0.11 0.96 7.31
C PRO A 134 -0.94 -0.10 7.62
N VAL A 135 -2.16 0.37 7.91
CA VAL A 135 -3.35 -0.48 8.07
C VAL A 135 -4.34 -0.12 6.97
N VAL A 136 -4.80 -1.13 6.24
CA VAL A 136 -5.83 -0.99 5.21
C VAL A 136 -7.04 -1.83 5.57
N ASN A 137 -8.23 -1.21 5.63
CA ASN A 137 -9.46 -1.89 5.96
C ASN A 137 -10.40 -1.92 4.75
N PHE A 138 -10.58 -3.09 4.17
CA PHE A 138 -11.63 -3.36 3.21
C PHE A 138 -12.90 -3.78 3.94
N VAL A 139 -14.04 -3.20 3.58
CA VAL A 139 -15.34 -3.54 4.19
C VAL A 139 -16.31 -3.93 3.10
N ASP A 140 -16.83 -5.16 3.17
CA ASP A 140 -17.92 -5.65 2.33
C ASP A 140 -19.26 -5.43 3.07
N GLY A 141 -20.04 -4.50 2.58
CA GLY A 141 -21.34 -4.14 3.14
C GLY A 141 -22.49 -4.53 2.22
N LYS A 142 -23.72 -4.32 2.70
CA LYS A 142 -24.93 -4.65 1.90
C LYS A 142 -25.13 -3.77 0.68
N ASN A 143 -24.51 -2.61 0.63
CA ASN A 143 -24.62 -1.64 -0.46
C ASN A 143 -23.34 -0.78 -0.53
N GLN A 144 -23.23 0.01 -1.59
CA GLN A 144 -22.06 0.86 -1.81
C GLN A 144 -21.78 1.84 -0.66
N GLN A 145 -22.79 2.33 0.03
CA GLN A 145 -22.61 3.25 1.17
C GLN A 145 -22.01 2.55 2.40
N SER A 146 -22.35 1.27 2.62
CA SER A 146 -21.82 0.45 3.72
C SER A 146 -20.57 -0.34 3.36
N SER A 147 -20.15 -0.31 2.09
CA SER A 147 -18.93 -0.96 1.62
C SER A 147 -17.77 0.03 1.52
N GLN A 148 -16.54 -0.43 1.75
CA GLN A 148 -15.31 0.34 1.66
C GLN A 148 -14.28 -0.47 0.89
N THR A 149 -14.22 -0.27 -0.42
CA THR A 149 -13.37 -1.05 -1.32
C THR A 149 -12.43 -0.17 -2.16
N GLY A 150 -12.32 1.11 -1.80
CA GLY A 150 -11.59 2.11 -2.58
C GLY A 150 -12.36 2.67 -3.77
N GLN A 151 -13.65 2.31 -3.93
CA GLN A 151 -14.52 2.82 -5.02
C GLN A 151 -14.81 4.31 -4.86
N GLY A 152 -15.16 4.96 -6.00
CA GLY A 152 -15.54 6.38 -6.02
C GLY A 152 -14.37 7.35 -5.98
N THR A 153 -13.14 6.86 -6.04
CA THR A 153 -11.93 7.68 -6.08
C THR A 153 -10.95 7.15 -7.11
N ASN A 154 -10.48 8.04 -7.98
CA ASN A 154 -9.37 7.74 -8.87
C ASN A 154 -8.05 7.89 -8.10
N TRP A 155 -7.61 6.82 -7.46
CA TRP A 155 -6.43 6.80 -6.60
C TRP A 155 -5.16 7.25 -7.32
N ARG A 156 -5.00 6.87 -8.58
CA ARG A 156 -3.87 7.28 -9.42
C ARG A 156 -3.84 8.81 -9.60
N GLU A 157 -4.97 9.40 -9.97
CA GLU A 157 -5.09 10.86 -10.13
C GLU A 157 -4.82 11.57 -8.80
N GLN A 158 -5.32 11.02 -7.67
CA GLN A 158 -5.06 11.60 -6.35
C GLN A 158 -3.57 11.50 -5.98
N LEU A 159 -2.93 10.37 -6.19
CA LEU A 159 -1.49 10.20 -5.96
C LEU A 159 -0.67 11.16 -6.82
N THR A 160 -1.01 11.33 -8.09
CA THR A 160 -0.34 12.28 -8.99
C THR A 160 -0.50 13.74 -8.52
N LYS A 161 -1.66 14.09 -7.95
CA LYS A 161 -1.91 15.44 -7.39
C LYS A 161 -1.17 15.69 -6.08
N LEU A 162 -1.03 14.66 -5.26
CA LEU A 162 -0.31 14.73 -3.99
C LEU A 162 1.20 14.75 -4.18
N LEU A 163 1.67 13.95 -5.12
CA LEU A 163 3.09 13.74 -5.40
C LEU A 163 3.36 14.03 -6.88
N PRO A 164 3.64 15.28 -7.29
CA PRO A 164 3.97 15.62 -8.66
C PRO A 164 5.39 15.16 -9.04
N ILE A 165 5.75 13.96 -8.62
CA ILE A 165 7.07 13.34 -8.76
C ILE A 165 6.91 11.95 -9.36
N THR A 166 7.92 11.50 -10.07
CA THR A 166 7.97 10.14 -10.60
C THR A 166 8.32 9.17 -9.46
N LEU A 167 7.38 8.31 -9.10
CA LEU A 167 7.62 7.27 -8.10
C LEU A 167 8.38 6.11 -8.76
N ASN A 168 9.58 5.84 -8.29
CA ASN A 168 10.35 4.69 -8.75
C ASN A 168 10.05 3.45 -7.93
N GLU A 169 9.97 3.61 -6.64
CA GLU A 169 9.74 2.53 -5.70
C GLU A 169 8.76 2.95 -4.62
N VAL A 170 7.81 2.07 -4.33
CA VAL A 170 6.91 2.18 -3.18
C VAL A 170 7.06 0.93 -2.35
N GLN A 171 7.39 1.09 -1.09
CA GLN A 171 7.55 0.01 -0.12
C GLN A 171 6.48 0.09 0.96
N VAL A 172 6.05 -1.08 1.42
CA VAL A 172 5.23 -1.28 2.62
C VAL A 172 6.03 -2.15 3.58
N VAL A 173 6.20 -1.71 4.80
CA VAL A 173 6.94 -2.40 5.85
C VAL A 173 6.02 -2.69 7.02
N GLU A 174 5.90 -3.96 7.40
CA GLU A 174 5.10 -4.43 8.54
C GLU A 174 3.62 -3.97 8.51
N GLY A 175 3.04 -3.85 7.30
CA GLY A 175 1.65 -3.45 7.14
C GLY A 175 0.65 -4.52 7.61
N VAL A 176 -0.62 -4.10 7.72
CA VAL A 176 -1.76 -4.98 8.01
C VAL A 176 -2.88 -4.69 7.02
N VAL A 177 -3.48 -5.74 6.48
CA VAL A 177 -4.67 -5.64 5.63
C VAL A 177 -5.80 -6.42 6.27
N HIS A 178 -6.94 -5.78 6.47
CA HIS A 178 -8.16 -6.40 6.96
C HIS A 178 -9.21 -6.48 5.86
N PHE A 179 -9.97 -7.55 5.88
CA PHE A 179 -11.23 -7.69 5.16
C PHE A 179 -12.35 -7.94 6.16
N HIS A 180 -13.29 -7.01 6.22
CA HIS A 180 -14.41 -7.05 7.14
C HIS A 180 -15.75 -7.25 6.42
N ASN A 181 -16.66 -8.03 7.01
CA ASN A 181 -18.09 -7.91 6.78
C ASN A 181 -18.78 -7.68 8.12
N LEU A 182 -19.09 -6.42 8.39
CA LEU A 182 -19.70 -5.99 9.65
C LEU A 182 -21.20 -6.29 9.72
N THR A 183 -21.80 -6.74 8.62
CA THR A 183 -23.26 -6.96 8.49
C THR A 183 -23.65 -8.43 8.48
N SER A 184 -22.69 -9.34 8.41
CA SER A 184 -22.89 -10.78 8.53
C SER A 184 -23.07 -11.21 9.99
N THR A 185 -23.58 -12.42 10.20
CA THR A 185 -23.71 -13.04 11.51
C THR A 185 -23.15 -14.47 11.40
N PRO A 186 -22.00 -14.74 12.02
CA PRO A 186 -21.12 -13.82 12.74
C PRO A 186 -20.49 -12.75 11.83
N PRO A 187 -19.96 -11.62 12.37
CA PRO A 187 -19.18 -10.67 11.59
C PRO A 187 -17.88 -11.29 11.09
N VAL A 188 -17.47 -10.96 9.88
CA VAL A 188 -16.20 -11.45 9.30
C VAL A 188 -15.08 -10.44 9.56
N ASP A 189 -13.94 -10.94 10.02
CA ASP A 189 -12.68 -10.21 10.10
C ASP A 189 -11.53 -11.14 9.67
N LEU A 190 -11.11 -11.04 8.42
CA LEU A 190 -9.93 -11.73 7.92
C LEU A 190 -8.77 -10.73 7.87
N GLN A 191 -7.60 -11.16 8.30
CA GLN A 191 -6.43 -10.31 8.32
C GLN A 191 -5.20 -10.94 7.65
N ALA A 192 -4.43 -10.10 6.98
CA ALA A 192 -3.06 -10.39 6.58
C ALA A 192 -2.15 -9.43 7.35
N THR A 193 -1.26 -9.98 8.16
CA THR A 193 -0.32 -9.24 9.02
C THR A 193 1.10 -9.35 8.48
N GLN A 194 2.03 -8.56 9.02
CA GLN A 194 3.43 -8.52 8.57
C GLN A 194 3.55 -8.35 7.04
N VAL A 195 2.68 -7.52 6.47
CA VAL A 195 2.70 -7.25 5.04
C VAL A 195 3.96 -6.46 4.71
N ASN A 196 4.84 -7.09 3.95
CA ASN A 196 6.01 -6.45 3.36
C ASN A 196 5.86 -6.52 1.85
N ALA A 197 5.87 -5.38 1.18
CA ALA A 197 5.65 -5.32 -0.24
C ALA A 197 6.50 -4.22 -0.88
N SER A 198 6.88 -4.43 -2.13
CA SER A 198 7.57 -3.43 -2.95
C SER A 198 6.94 -3.36 -4.33
N ILE A 199 6.77 -2.16 -4.84
CA ILE A 199 6.38 -1.90 -6.21
C ILE A 199 7.52 -1.12 -6.85
N TYR A 200 8.04 -1.64 -7.95
CA TYR A 200 9.13 -1.04 -8.71
C TYR A 200 8.62 -0.51 -10.04
N ASN A 201 9.30 0.50 -10.57
CA ASN A 201 9.07 1.04 -11.91
C ASN A 201 7.63 1.58 -12.12
N LEU A 202 7.12 2.35 -11.17
CA LEU A 202 5.85 3.08 -11.31
C LEU A 202 5.97 4.31 -12.24
N THR A 203 7.04 4.40 -12.99
CA THR A 203 7.38 5.56 -13.83
C THR A 203 6.82 5.45 -15.23
N ASN A 204 6.83 6.56 -15.96
CA ASN A 204 6.56 6.62 -17.40
C ASN A 204 7.73 6.10 -18.25
N VAL A 205 8.73 5.49 -17.65
CA VAL A 205 9.92 4.99 -18.36
C VAL A 205 9.62 3.61 -18.88
N SER A 206 9.75 3.44 -20.20
CA SER A 206 9.70 2.12 -20.86
C SER A 206 11.01 1.36 -20.58
N ASP A 207 10.92 0.04 -20.50
CA ASP A 207 12.09 -0.83 -20.47
C ASP A 207 12.85 -0.83 -21.82
N GLU A 208 13.92 -1.65 -21.93
CA GLU A 208 14.71 -1.76 -23.16
C GLU A 208 13.90 -2.30 -24.35
N GLN A 209 12.78 -2.98 -24.10
CA GLN A 209 11.85 -3.50 -25.10
C GLN A 209 10.76 -2.48 -25.47
N GLY A 210 10.71 -1.33 -24.79
CA GLY A 210 9.70 -0.30 -25.00
C GLY A 210 8.43 -0.50 -24.19
N GLU A 211 8.38 -1.52 -23.33
CA GLU A 211 7.25 -1.83 -22.48
C GLU A 211 7.34 -1.10 -21.12
N ARG A 212 6.21 -0.69 -20.58
CA ARG A 212 6.08 -0.04 -19.27
C ARG A 212 5.57 -1.03 -18.26
N VAL A 213 6.49 -1.74 -17.62
CA VAL A 213 6.12 -2.80 -16.69
C VAL A 213 6.50 -2.39 -15.27
N ALA A 214 5.49 -2.11 -14.45
CA ALA A 214 5.66 -2.07 -13.01
C ALA A 214 5.66 -3.50 -12.46
N ARG A 215 6.47 -3.74 -11.43
CA ARG A 215 6.57 -5.04 -10.75
C ARG A 215 6.22 -4.88 -9.29
N PHE A 216 5.35 -5.75 -8.83
CA PHE A 216 4.96 -5.88 -7.44
C PHE A 216 5.47 -7.20 -6.89
N GLU A 217 6.05 -7.17 -5.71
CA GLU A 217 6.41 -8.34 -4.91
C GLU A 217 5.92 -8.11 -3.49
N GLY A 218 5.32 -9.12 -2.87
CA GLY A 218 4.78 -8.99 -1.53
C GLY A 218 4.76 -10.31 -0.77
N THR A 219 4.96 -10.21 0.54
CA THR A 219 4.84 -11.29 1.51
C THR A 219 3.95 -10.86 2.66
N ALA A 220 3.26 -11.80 3.29
CA ALA A 220 2.45 -11.53 4.46
C ALA A 220 2.22 -12.83 5.27
N GLN A 221 1.58 -12.71 6.42
CA GLN A 221 1.02 -13.83 7.17
C GLN A 221 -0.51 -13.70 7.16
N LEU A 222 -1.18 -14.60 6.47
CA LEU A 222 -2.63 -14.69 6.44
C LEU A 222 -3.12 -15.37 7.73
N LEU A 223 -4.17 -14.79 8.37
CA LEU A 223 -4.76 -15.31 9.61
C LEU A 223 -3.72 -15.53 10.73
N GLY A 224 -2.69 -14.67 10.77
CA GLY A 224 -1.66 -14.65 11.81
C GLY A 224 -0.52 -15.67 11.67
N HIS A 225 -0.61 -16.66 10.77
CA HIS A 225 0.44 -17.69 10.65
C HIS A 225 0.66 -18.27 9.25
N ALA A 226 -0.34 -18.28 8.37
CA ALA A 226 -0.22 -18.89 7.05
C ALA A 226 0.62 -18.00 6.11
N PRO A 227 1.79 -18.47 5.62
CA PRO A 227 2.61 -17.67 4.72
C PRO A 227 1.85 -17.34 3.43
N LEU A 228 1.89 -16.08 3.03
CA LEU A 228 1.35 -15.54 1.79
C LEU A 228 2.48 -14.91 0.98
N GLU A 229 2.64 -15.33 -0.26
CA GLU A 229 3.54 -14.75 -1.24
C GLU A 229 2.73 -14.26 -2.44
N SER A 230 3.08 -13.10 -2.96
CA SER A 230 2.41 -12.56 -4.14
C SER A 230 3.39 -11.81 -5.03
N SER A 231 3.18 -11.90 -6.34
CA SER A 231 3.91 -11.11 -7.32
C SER A 231 2.97 -10.70 -8.44
N ALA A 232 3.21 -9.51 -8.99
CA ALA A 232 2.47 -9.06 -10.16
C ALA A 232 3.36 -8.22 -11.07
N SER A 233 3.00 -8.19 -12.35
CA SER A 233 3.49 -7.22 -13.32
C SER A 233 2.31 -6.55 -13.99
N PHE A 234 2.37 -5.25 -14.21
CA PHE A 234 1.26 -4.49 -14.79
C PHE A 234 1.75 -3.20 -15.46
N ASP A 235 0.99 -2.71 -16.43
CA ASP A 235 1.19 -1.36 -16.95
C ASP A 235 0.57 -0.33 -15.99
N PRO A 236 1.37 0.52 -15.33
CA PRO A 236 0.86 1.47 -14.37
C PRO A 236 -0.02 2.58 -15.01
N LEU A 237 -0.06 2.67 -16.34
CA LEU A 237 -0.82 3.66 -17.08
C LEU A 237 -2.15 3.14 -17.62
N GLN A 238 -2.36 1.84 -17.66
CA GLN A 238 -3.53 1.21 -18.30
C GLN A 238 -4.62 0.72 -17.32
N ASP A 239 -4.70 1.28 -16.12
CA ASP A 239 -5.81 0.98 -15.19
C ASP A 239 -6.03 -0.52 -14.93
N PHE A 240 -4.92 -1.30 -14.80
CA PHE A 240 -4.96 -2.76 -14.62
C PHE A 240 -5.68 -3.54 -15.74
N GLN A 241 -5.74 -3.00 -16.95
CA GLN A 241 -6.27 -3.72 -18.10
C GLN A 241 -5.27 -4.73 -18.65
N GLU A 242 -4.00 -4.54 -18.32
CA GLU A 242 -2.90 -5.45 -18.63
C GLU A 242 -2.13 -5.75 -17.34
N PHE A 243 -2.20 -7.00 -16.90
CA PHE A 243 -1.45 -7.46 -15.73
C PHE A 243 -1.25 -8.98 -15.74
N GLU A 244 -0.24 -9.42 -15.01
CA GLU A 244 -0.08 -10.78 -14.51
C GLU A 244 -0.03 -10.76 -13.00
N LEU A 245 -0.73 -11.68 -12.34
CA LEU A 245 -0.78 -11.83 -10.89
C LEU A 245 -0.56 -13.29 -10.52
N LYS A 246 0.32 -13.51 -9.54
CA LYS A 246 0.52 -14.80 -8.88
C LYS A 246 0.40 -14.59 -7.38
N LEU A 247 -0.37 -15.44 -6.73
CA LEU A 247 -0.55 -15.45 -5.28
C LEU A 247 -0.52 -16.90 -4.79
N ARG A 248 0.20 -17.12 -3.71
CA ARG A 248 0.30 -18.42 -3.05
C ARG A 248 0.20 -18.22 -1.54
N ALA A 249 -0.77 -18.89 -0.94
CA ALA A 249 -0.86 -19.03 0.51
C ALA A 249 -0.75 -20.50 0.88
N THR A 250 -0.05 -20.83 1.95
CA THR A 250 0.17 -22.21 2.39
C THR A 250 -0.17 -22.37 3.86
N ASP A 251 -0.49 -23.59 4.25
CA ASP A 251 -0.79 -23.96 5.64
C ASP A 251 -1.90 -23.12 6.31
N ILE A 252 -2.92 -22.77 5.55
CA ILE A 252 -4.09 -22.06 6.05
C ILE A 252 -4.88 -23.01 6.97
N ASP A 253 -5.07 -22.64 8.23
CA ASP A 253 -6.02 -23.30 9.12
C ASP A 253 -7.45 -22.95 8.71
N LEU A 254 -8.17 -23.92 8.14
CA LEU A 254 -9.52 -23.71 7.62
C LEU A 254 -10.53 -23.34 8.70
N THR A 255 -10.28 -23.69 9.95
CA THR A 255 -11.20 -23.35 11.06
C THR A 255 -11.21 -21.84 11.32
N GLN A 256 -10.12 -21.11 11.01
CA GLN A 256 -10.07 -19.66 11.11
C GLN A 256 -10.84 -18.94 9.99
N LEU A 257 -11.28 -19.66 8.97
CA LEU A 257 -12.16 -19.14 7.92
C LEU A 257 -13.65 -19.30 8.25
N ASN A 258 -14.04 -19.84 9.43
CA ASN A 258 -15.41 -20.18 9.73
C ASN A 258 -16.37 -18.99 9.68
N ASP A 259 -15.98 -17.81 10.19
CA ASP A 259 -16.83 -16.63 10.08
C ASP A 259 -17.07 -16.23 8.62
N PHE A 260 -16.04 -16.38 7.77
CA PHE A 260 -16.14 -16.13 6.34
C PHE A 260 -16.97 -17.20 5.64
N SER A 261 -16.72 -18.48 5.91
CA SER A 261 -17.46 -19.58 5.28
C SER A 261 -18.93 -19.60 5.73
N ALA A 262 -19.23 -19.26 6.98
CA ALA A 262 -20.59 -19.10 7.46
C ALA A 262 -21.31 -17.93 6.77
N ALA A 263 -20.64 -16.77 6.63
CA ALA A 263 -21.21 -15.58 6.02
C ALA A 263 -21.52 -15.75 4.52
N TYR A 264 -20.61 -16.38 3.77
CA TYR A 264 -20.67 -16.45 2.31
C TYR A 264 -21.03 -17.83 1.76
N GLY A 265 -20.66 -18.90 2.45
CA GLY A 265 -20.83 -20.28 2.02
C GLY A 265 -21.88 -21.08 2.81
N LYS A 266 -22.28 -20.58 4.00
CA LYS A 266 -23.21 -21.24 4.93
C LYS A 266 -22.75 -22.62 5.39
N PHE A 267 -21.46 -22.77 5.64
CA PHE A 267 -20.85 -23.98 6.19
C PHE A 267 -19.70 -23.62 7.12
N ASP A 268 -19.30 -24.56 7.99
CA ASP A 268 -18.19 -24.42 8.92
C ASP A 268 -17.22 -25.60 8.79
N PHE A 269 -15.93 -25.30 8.90
CA PHE A 269 -14.90 -26.30 9.01
C PHE A 269 -14.73 -26.72 10.47
N LYS A 270 -14.78 -28.00 10.73
CA LYS A 270 -14.47 -28.60 12.04
C LYS A 270 -12.95 -28.79 12.21
N ALA A 271 -12.30 -29.15 11.12
CA ALA A 271 -10.86 -29.33 11.04
C ALA A 271 -10.41 -29.23 9.58
N GLY A 272 -9.11 -29.05 9.40
CA GLY A 272 -8.45 -29.10 8.10
C GLY A 272 -7.47 -27.99 7.87
N SER A 273 -6.59 -28.19 6.92
CA SER A 273 -5.67 -27.17 6.42
C SER A 273 -5.75 -27.05 4.92
N GLY A 274 -5.31 -25.93 4.39
CA GLY A 274 -5.36 -25.70 2.96
C GLY A 274 -4.21 -24.85 2.45
N ASP A 275 -3.91 -25.05 1.16
CA ASP A 275 -3.10 -24.13 0.39
C ASP A 275 -3.97 -23.50 -0.69
N LEU A 276 -3.65 -22.30 -1.10
CA LEU A 276 -4.34 -21.55 -2.15
C LEU A 276 -3.33 -21.04 -3.15
N VAL A 277 -3.55 -21.32 -4.42
CA VAL A 277 -2.79 -20.72 -5.53
C VAL A 277 -3.76 -19.98 -6.43
N ILE A 278 -3.45 -18.74 -6.77
CA ILE A 278 -4.16 -17.92 -7.74
C ILE A 278 -3.16 -17.48 -8.79
N GLU A 279 -3.47 -17.77 -10.05
CA GLU A 279 -2.78 -17.18 -11.18
C GLU A 279 -3.82 -16.52 -12.08
N ALA A 280 -3.61 -15.26 -12.39
CA ALA A 280 -4.51 -14.47 -13.21
C ALA A 280 -3.71 -13.55 -14.13
N SER A 281 -4.19 -13.38 -15.34
CA SER A 281 -3.66 -12.40 -16.28
C SER A 281 -4.81 -11.68 -16.97
N ALA A 282 -4.61 -10.42 -17.29
CA ALA A 282 -5.51 -9.67 -18.15
C ALA A 282 -4.74 -9.10 -19.33
N ALA A 283 -5.34 -9.19 -20.50
CA ALA A 283 -4.87 -8.55 -21.72
C ALA A 283 -6.06 -7.86 -22.39
N ASP A 284 -5.91 -6.59 -22.77
CA ASP A 284 -7.02 -5.78 -23.28
C ASP A 284 -8.29 -5.81 -22.41
N GLY A 285 -8.12 -5.97 -21.10
CA GLY A 285 -9.21 -6.09 -20.14
C GLY A 285 -9.89 -7.49 -20.12
N GLN A 286 -9.46 -8.44 -20.90
CA GLN A 286 -9.93 -9.83 -20.84
C GLN A 286 -9.13 -10.58 -19.78
N LEU A 287 -9.79 -10.96 -18.69
CA LEU A 287 -9.23 -11.75 -17.60
C LEU A 287 -9.23 -13.23 -17.96
N SER A 288 -8.11 -13.89 -17.71
CA SER A 288 -7.94 -15.33 -17.74
C SER A 288 -7.09 -15.79 -16.56
N GLY A 289 -7.34 -17.00 -16.08
CA GLY A 289 -6.56 -17.52 -14.96
C GLY A 289 -7.24 -18.68 -14.26
N TYR A 290 -6.83 -18.93 -13.01
CA TYR A 290 -7.46 -19.94 -12.17
C TYR A 290 -7.20 -19.69 -10.67
N ILE A 291 -8.09 -20.27 -9.86
CA ILE A 291 -7.92 -20.50 -8.44
C ILE A 291 -7.75 -21.99 -8.21
N LYS A 292 -6.74 -22.36 -7.44
CA LYS A 292 -6.46 -23.76 -7.10
C LYS A 292 -6.32 -23.92 -5.59
N PRO A 293 -7.40 -24.22 -4.85
CA PRO A 293 -7.31 -24.69 -3.49
C PRO A 293 -6.79 -26.14 -3.45
N LEU A 294 -5.94 -26.42 -2.47
CA LEU A 294 -5.51 -27.76 -2.10
C LEU A 294 -5.85 -27.95 -0.62
N LEU A 295 -6.83 -28.79 -0.34
CA LEU A 295 -7.35 -28.98 1.01
C LEU A 295 -6.88 -30.34 1.55
N ARG A 296 -6.54 -30.37 2.84
CA ARG A 296 -6.02 -31.56 3.55
C ARG A 296 -6.80 -31.77 4.85
N ASN A 297 -7.13 -33.02 5.13
CA ASN A 297 -7.78 -33.46 6.37
C ASN A 297 -9.03 -32.62 6.71
N VAL A 298 -9.85 -32.32 5.70
CA VAL A 298 -11.02 -31.44 5.87
C VAL A 298 -12.16 -32.22 6.51
N GLU A 299 -12.63 -31.70 7.63
CA GLU A 299 -13.88 -32.09 8.27
C GLU A 299 -14.82 -30.90 8.29
N VAL A 300 -16.03 -31.08 7.75
CA VAL A 300 -17.10 -30.07 7.77
C VAL A 300 -18.13 -30.43 8.83
N PHE A 301 -18.68 -29.44 9.51
CA PHE A 301 -19.74 -29.66 10.49
C PHE A 301 -20.99 -30.22 9.81
N ASP A 302 -21.63 -31.22 10.45
CA ASP A 302 -22.83 -31.86 9.92
C ASP A 302 -24.07 -30.99 10.20
N TRP A 303 -24.49 -30.22 9.22
CA TRP A 303 -25.67 -29.37 9.26
C TRP A 303 -26.98 -30.14 9.03
N GLN A 304 -26.98 -31.47 9.17
CA GLN A 304 -28.16 -32.29 8.85
C GLN A 304 -29.42 -31.89 9.62
N GLN A 305 -29.34 -31.25 10.78
CA GLN A 305 -30.54 -30.86 11.56
C GLN A 305 -31.15 -29.54 11.09
N ASP A 306 -30.38 -28.60 10.56
CA ASP A 306 -30.89 -27.28 10.14
C ASP A 306 -31.30 -27.20 8.65
N ILE A 307 -30.78 -28.06 7.81
CA ILE A 307 -31.07 -28.08 6.36
C ILE A 307 -32.43 -28.70 6.07
N ALA A 308 -33.01 -29.47 6.99
CA ALA A 308 -34.30 -30.10 6.78
C ALA A 308 -35.48 -29.12 6.59
N ASN A 309 -35.28 -27.84 6.92
CA ASN A 309 -36.34 -26.82 6.92
C ASN A 309 -36.19 -25.67 5.92
N GLN A 310 -35.12 -25.59 5.14
CA GLN A 310 -34.96 -24.53 4.14
C GLN A 310 -34.47 -25.05 2.79
N ASP A 311 -35.09 -24.56 1.72
CA ASP A 311 -34.94 -24.91 0.28
C ASP A 311 -33.54 -25.42 -0.18
N LYS A 312 -33.45 -26.49 -0.45
CA LYS A 312 -33.14 -27.87 -0.87
C LYS A 312 -32.24 -28.06 -2.08
N GLY A 313 -31.57 -27.08 -2.60
CA GLY A 313 -30.87 -27.32 -3.88
C GLY A 313 -29.38 -27.63 -3.74
N LEU A 314 -28.64 -26.75 -3.13
CA LEU A 314 -27.18 -26.73 -3.27
C LEU A 314 -26.40 -27.49 -2.19
N LEU A 315 -26.80 -27.38 -0.93
CA LEU A 315 -26.07 -27.97 0.19
C LEU A 315 -26.32 -29.47 0.37
N ARG A 316 -27.48 -29.95 -0.08
CA ARG A 316 -27.78 -31.39 -0.10
C ARG A 316 -26.90 -32.13 -1.12
N GLY A 317 -26.65 -31.51 -2.28
CA GLY A 317 -25.70 -32.07 -3.27
C GLY A 317 -24.26 -32.10 -2.70
N LEU A 318 -23.90 -31.13 -1.93
CA LEU A 318 -22.60 -31.02 -1.23
C LEU A 318 -22.41 -32.17 -0.24
N TRP A 319 -23.41 -32.40 0.60
CA TRP A 319 -23.40 -33.46 1.59
C TRP A 319 -23.48 -34.87 0.97
N GLU A 320 -24.37 -35.08 0.02
CA GLU A 320 -24.52 -36.39 -0.68
C GLU A 320 -23.25 -36.76 -1.47
N ALA A 321 -22.49 -35.77 -1.99
CA ALA A 321 -21.21 -35.99 -2.62
C ALA A 321 -20.06 -36.29 -1.64
N LEU A 322 -20.05 -35.64 -0.48
CA LEU A 322 -19.09 -35.90 0.59
C LEU A 322 -19.32 -37.22 1.29
N VAL A 323 -20.59 -37.62 1.53
CA VAL A 323 -20.95 -38.81 2.31
C VAL A 323 -21.33 -40.00 1.42
N GLY A 324 -21.96 -39.77 0.28
CA GLY A 324 -22.58 -40.83 -0.53
C GLY A 324 -21.89 -41.19 -1.84
N GLY A 325 -21.02 -40.33 -2.39
CA GLY A 325 -20.44 -40.58 -3.72
C GLY A 325 -18.95 -40.24 -3.85
N GLY A 326 -18.40 -39.57 -2.86
CA GLY A 326 -17.05 -39.04 -2.92
C GLY A 326 -15.93 -40.02 -2.64
N GLU A 327 -16.23 -41.21 -2.15
CA GLU A 327 -15.19 -42.18 -1.80
C GLU A 327 -14.33 -42.65 -2.96
N THR A 328 -14.85 -42.62 -4.20
CA THR A 328 -14.17 -43.28 -5.32
C THR A 328 -13.48 -42.34 -6.31
N LEU A 329 -13.81 -41.04 -6.36
CA LEU A 329 -13.35 -40.19 -7.46
C LEU A 329 -12.46 -39.00 -7.05
N LEU A 330 -12.50 -38.57 -5.79
CA LEU A 330 -11.81 -37.35 -5.38
C LEU A 330 -10.79 -37.56 -4.26
N LYS A 331 -10.74 -38.71 -3.63
CA LYS A 331 -9.78 -39.06 -2.59
C LYS A 331 -8.54 -39.70 -3.21
N ASN A 332 -7.43 -39.03 -3.15
CA ASN A 332 -6.17 -39.75 -3.20
C ASN A 332 -6.09 -40.53 -1.87
N GLN A 333 -6.56 -41.75 -1.86
CA GLN A 333 -6.74 -42.62 -0.69
C GLN A 333 -5.50 -42.78 0.20
N ARG A 334 -4.35 -42.32 -0.26
CA ARG A 334 -3.10 -42.33 0.50
C ARG A 334 -2.79 -41.04 1.27
N LYS A 335 -3.48 -39.92 1.01
CA LYS A 335 -3.07 -38.61 1.57
C LYS A 335 -4.21 -37.76 2.09
N ASP A 336 -5.46 -38.15 2.08
CA ASP A 336 -6.64 -37.36 2.47
C ASP A 336 -6.59 -35.91 1.91
N GLN A 337 -6.24 -35.77 0.63
CA GLN A 337 -6.05 -34.52 -0.06
C GLN A 337 -7.07 -34.32 -1.14
N PHE A 338 -7.61 -33.12 -1.22
CA PHE A 338 -8.53 -32.66 -2.23
C PHE A 338 -7.95 -31.46 -2.96
N ALA A 339 -7.91 -31.50 -4.28
CA ALA A 339 -7.45 -30.39 -5.11
C ALA A 339 -8.44 -30.13 -6.23
N THR A 340 -8.77 -28.87 -6.45
CA THR A 340 -9.56 -28.45 -7.61
C THR A 340 -8.91 -27.30 -8.33
N ARG A 341 -9.38 -27.04 -9.54
CA ARG A 341 -8.96 -25.89 -10.31
C ARG A 341 -10.22 -25.21 -10.86
N VAL A 342 -10.49 -24.01 -10.40
CA VAL A 342 -11.59 -23.18 -10.89
C VAL A 342 -11.04 -22.14 -11.84
N ALA A 343 -11.59 -22.08 -13.04
CA ALA A 343 -11.18 -21.10 -14.04
C ALA A 343 -11.65 -19.69 -13.64
N LEU A 344 -10.76 -18.72 -13.79
CA LEU A 344 -11.08 -17.30 -13.74
C LEU A 344 -11.24 -16.80 -15.16
N SER A 345 -12.39 -16.21 -15.49
CA SER A 345 -12.60 -15.57 -16.77
C SER A 345 -13.60 -14.42 -16.63
N GLY A 346 -13.40 -13.36 -17.39
CA GLY A 346 -14.27 -12.20 -17.36
C GLY A 346 -13.68 -11.02 -18.08
N ASN A 347 -14.37 -9.90 -18.04
CA ASN A 347 -13.88 -8.63 -18.56
C ASN A 347 -13.72 -7.66 -17.40
N VAL A 348 -12.47 -7.18 -17.18
CA VAL A 348 -12.17 -6.18 -16.14
C VAL A 348 -12.38 -4.76 -16.66
N ARG A 349 -12.60 -4.55 -17.96
CA ARG A 349 -12.94 -3.28 -18.57
C ARG A 349 -14.45 -3.05 -18.47
N GLN A 350 -14.92 -2.55 -17.34
CA GLN A 350 -16.35 -2.24 -17.14
C GLN A 350 -16.54 -0.73 -16.98
N GLN A 351 -17.65 -0.22 -17.55
CA GLN A 351 -18.02 1.17 -17.36
C GLN A 351 -18.37 1.42 -15.89
N ASN A 352 -17.80 2.46 -15.29
CA ASN A 352 -18.00 2.90 -13.90
C ASN A 352 -17.49 1.97 -12.79
N VAL A 353 -16.70 0.93 -13.12
CA VAL A 353 -16.07 0.04 -12.15
C VAL A 353 -14.59 -0.04 -12.48
N SER A 354 -13.70 0.12 -11.49
CA SER A 354 -12.26 -0.05 -11.74
C SER A 354 -11.95 -1.51 -12.09
N ALA A 355 -10.93 -1.75 -12.91
CA ALA A 355 -10.52 -3.09 -13.31
C ALA A 355 -10.17 -3.96 -12.09
N PHE A 356 -9.56 -3.38 -11.06
CA PHE A 356 -9.27 -4.06 -9.81
C PHE A 356 -10.54 -4.54 -9.08
N GLN A 357 -11.59 -3.75 -9.07
CA GLN A 357 -12.87 -4.11 -8.45
C GLN A 357 -13.60 -5.21 -9.22
N ALA A 358 -13.59 -5.11 -10.57
CA ALA A 358 -14.09 -6.17 -11.43
C ALA A 358 -13.33 -7.48 -11.16
N PHE A 359 -12.00 -7.41 -11.04
CA PHE A 359 -11.17 -8.55 -10.68
C PHE A 359 -11.56 -9.14 -9.31
N LEU A 360 -11.70 -8.32 -8.27
CA LEU A 360 -12.11 -8.78 -6.93
C LEU A 360 -13.50 -9.42 -6.94
N ALA A 361 -14.44 -8.89 -7.71
CA ALA A 361 -15.78 -9.48 -7.86
C ALA A 361 -15.71 -10.85 -8.54
N ILE A 362 -14.93 -10.98 -9.62
CA ILE A 362 -14.71 -12.25 -10.31
C ILE A 362 -14.01 -13.25 -9.37
N LEU A 363 -13.00 -12.80 -8.63
CA LEU A 363 -12.27 -13.62 -7.67
C LEU A 363 -13.19 -14.15 -6.56
N ARG A 364 -14.04 -13.29 -6.00
CA ARG A 364 -15.04 -13.68 -4.99
C ARG A 364 -16.00 -14.71 -5.55
N ASN A 365 -16.56 -14.48 -6.73
CA ASN A 365 -17.50 -15.40 -7.36
C ASN A 365 -16.84 -16.75 -7.64
N ALA A 366 -15.62 -16.74 -8.20
CA ALA A 366 -14.87 -17.95 -8.47
C ALA A 366 -14.46 -18.69 -7.17
N PHE A 367 -14.17 -17.97 -6.09
CA PHE A 367 -13.92 -18.57 -4.78
C PHE A 367 -15.17 -19.27 -4.23
N VAL A 368 -16.33 -18.63 -4.29
CA VAL A 368 -17.60 -19.25 -3.92
C VAL A 368 -17.90 -20.44 -4.83
N GLU A 369 -17.69 -20.30 -6.13
CA GLU A 369 -17.85 -21.38 -7.11
C GLU A 369 -16.89 -22.54 -6.83
N ALA A 370 -15.63 -22.28 -6.44
CA ALA A 370 -14.65 -23.30 -6.08
C ALA A 370 -15.16 -24.24 -4.99
N PHE A 371 -15.97 -23.75 -4.08
CA PHE A 371 -16.57 -24.53 -3.00
C PHE A 371 -17.97 -25.06 -3.34
N THR A 372 -18.61 -24.59 -4.42
CA THR A 372 -19.96 -25.00 -4.80
C THR A 372 -20.02 -25.94 -6.00
N THR A 373 -19.23 -25.74 -7.05
CA THR A 373 -19.30 -26.51 -8.32
C THR A 373 -18.73 -27.92 -8.26
N GLN A 374 -17.96 -28.27 -7.25
CA GLN A 374 -17.36 -29.60 -7.14
C GLN A 374 -18.33 -30.71 -6.80
N PHE A 375 -19.57 -30.38 -6.56
CA PHE A 375 -20.60 -31.26 -6.08
C PHE A 375 -21.73 -31.50 -7.12
N GLU A 376 -21.56 -30.96 -8.35
CA GLU A 376 -22.44 -31.32 -9.45
C GLU A 376 -22.02 -32.68 -10.02
N ASN A 377 -22.94 -33.61 -9.90
CA ASN A 377 -22.82 -35.03 -10.16
C ASN A 377 -22.40 -35.33 -11.63
N PRO A 378 -21.30 -36.05 -11.92
CA PRO A 378 -20.97 -36.51 -13.27
C PRO A 378 -21.94 -37.53 -13.82
N ALA A 379 -22.99 -37.97 -13.09
CA ALA A 379 -23.96 -38.95 -13.53
C ALA A 379 -24.91 -38.45 -14.63
N ASN A 380 -25.01 -37.15 -14.87
CA ASN A 380 -25.91 -36.60 -15.91
C ASN A 380 -25.26 -36.41 -17.29
N GLN A 381 -24.01 -36.83 -17.50
CA GLN A 381 -23.34 -36.77 -18.80
C GLN A 381 -23.33 -38.13 -19.55
N ARG A 382 -24.19 -39.06 -19.19
CA ARG A 382 -24.43 -40.23 -20.08
C ARG A 382 -25.40 -39.80 -21.18
N GLU A 383 -24.86 -39.43 -22.33
CA GLU A 383 -25.66 -39.37 -23.54
C GLU A 383 -26.39 -40.71 -23.74
N PRO A 384 -27.67 -40.68 -24.16
CA PRO A 384 -28.33 -41.91 -24.54
C PRO A 384 -27.65 -42.49 -25.79
N VAL A 385 -27.14 -43.71 -25.66
CA VAL A 385 -26.69 -44.51 -26.80
C VAL A 385 -27.91 -44.66 -27.70
N LYS A 386 -27.86 -44.08 -28.89
CA LYS A 386 -28.84 -44.32 -29.93
C LYS A 386 -28.62 -45.77 -30.40
N GLU A 387 -29.63 -46.62 -30.22
CA GLU A 387 -29.80 -47.84 -30.99
C GLU A 387 -30.12 -47.54 -32.46
#